data_5db286e979f5da62ed8e063a8dfbe098
#
_entry.id   5db286e979f5da62ed8e063a8dfbe098
#
_cell.length_a   1.000
_cell.length_b   1.000
_cell.length_c   1.000
_cell.angle_alpha   90.00
_cell.angle_beta   90.00
_cell.angle_gamma   90.00
#
_symmetry.space_group_name_H-M   'P 1'
#
loop_
_entity.id
_entity.type
_entity.pdbx_description
1 polymer ?
#
loop_
_entity_poly.entity_id
_entity_poly.type
_entity_poly.pdbx_seq_one_letter_code
_entity_poly.pdbx_strand_id
1 'polypeptide(L)'
;MGLMVLGVLLVLVILILAANIRIVPQAHAYILERLGGYKETWGVGIHFKIPILDRVAKRVSLKEQVVDFEPQAVITKDNVTMQIDTVIFFQITDPKQYAYGVENPIAAIENLTATTLRNIIGDLELDQTLTSRETINTKMRASLDVATDPWGIKVNRVELKNIIPPAAIQDAMEKQMKAERERREAILRAEGEKKSTILVAEGNKESAILDAEAEKQAAILRAEAEKEKMIREAEGEAEAILKVQQANADGIRFLKEAGADEAVLTMKSLEAF
;
A
#
# COMPACT_ATOMS: atom_id res chain seq x y z
N MET A 1 53.39 25.53 59.93
CA MET A 1 51.97 25.98 59.91
C MET A 1 51.56 26.64 58.58
N GLY A 2 52.30 27.68 58.07
CA GLY A 2 51.92 28.36 56.83
C GLY A 2 51.81 27.47 55.58
N LEU A 3 52.70 26.48 55.42
CA LEU A 3 52.67 25.58 54.24
C LEU A 3 51.44 24.63 54.26
N MET A 4 51.01 24.19 55.44
CA MET A 4 49.77 23.38 55.58
C MET A 4 48.50 24.20 55.25
N VAL A 5 48.44 25.46 55.72
CA VAL A 5 47.30 26.34 55.44
C VAL A 5 47.22 26.61 53.93
N LEU A 6 48.37 26.89 53.28
CA LEU A 6 48.43 27.11 51.84
C LEU A 6 48.00 25.85 51.07
N GLY A 7 48.36 24.65 51.46
CA GLY A 7 47.97 23.38 50.88
C GLY A 7 46.47 23.14 51.00
N VAL A 8 45.87 23.39 52.16
CA VAL A 8 44.41 23.28 52.37
C VAL A 8 43.64 24.28 51.49
N LEU A 9 44.12 25.52 51.38
CA LEU A 9 43.50 26.54 50.58
C LEU A 9 43.54 26.23 49.07
N LEU A 10 44.66 25.65 48.59
CA LEU A 10 44.82 25.20 47.21
C LEU A 10 43.86 24.03 46.86
N VAL A 11 43.75 23.04 47.78
CA VAL A 11 42.78 21.92 47.59
C VAL A 11 41.35 22.46 47.55
N LEU A 12 41.01 23.38 48.42
CA LEU A 12 39.67 23.99 48.46
C LEU A 12 39.36 24.76 47.18
N VAL A 13 40.32 25.50 46.63
CA VAL A 13 40.15 26.18 45.30
C VAL A 13 39.98 25.14 44.19
N ILE A 14 40.74 24.07 44.16
CA ILE A 14 40.59 23.02 43.16
C ILE A 14 39.22 22.38 43.27
N LEU A 15 38.71 22.06 44.45
CA LEU A 15 37.38 21.49 44.68
C LEU A 15 36.28 22.42 44.22
N ILE A 16 36.40 23.74 44.48
CA ILE A 16 35.45 24.76 44.00
C ILE A 16 35.46 24.81 42.47
N LEU A 17 36.61 24.82 41.83
CA LEU A 17 36.74 24.83 40.38
C LEU A 17 36.13 23.55 39.77
N ALA A 18 36.44 22.35 40.31
CA ALA A 18 35.89 21.09 39.82
C ALA A 18 34.37 20.99 39.98
N ALA A 19 33.81 21.50 41.07
CA ALA A 19 32.35 21.52 41.31
C ALA A 19 31.58 22.42 40.34
N ASN A 20 32.25 23.36 39.68
CA ASN A 20 31.64 24.32 38.75
C ASN A 20 31.77 23.88 37.28
N ILE A 21 32.41 22.77 37.00
CA ILE A 21 32.41 22.14 35.66
C ILE A 21 31.05 21.50 35.42
N ARG A 22 30.43 21.83 34.29
CA ARG A 22 29.18 21.21 33.83
C ARG A 22 29.35 20.62 32.43
N ILE A 23 28.88 19.41 32.28
CA ILE A 23 28.85 18.71 30.98
C ILE A 23 27.43 18.85 30.42
N VAL A 24 27.30 19.40 29.22
CA VAL A 24 26.04 19.49 28.50
C VAL A 24 25.97 18.28 27.58
N PRO A 25 24.98 17.35 27.75
CA PRO A 25 24.84 16.20 26.91
C PRO A 25 24.34 16.57 25.52
N GLN A 26 24.50 15.66 24.58
CA GLN A 26 24.03 15.84 23.20
C GLN A 26 22.52 16.09 23.14
N ALA A 27 22.09 16.97 22.21
CA ALA A 27 20.71 17.41 22.02
C ALA A 27 20.11 18.12 23.25
N HIS A 28 20.95 18.78 24.04
CA HIS A 28 20.52 19.68 25.12
C HIS A 28 21.23 21.01 25.00
N ALA A 29 20.57 22.06 25.51
CA ALA A 29 21.15 23.39 25.68
C ALA A 29 20.86 23.89 27.10
N TYR A 30 21.84 24.54 27.72
CA TYR A 30 21.69 25.13 29.06
C TYR A 30 21.77 26.62 28.94
N ILE A 31 20.82 27.31 29.55
CA ILE A 31 20.75 28.76 29.58
C ILE A 31 21.44 29.24 30.84
N LEU A 32 22.47 30.05 30.64
CA LEU A 32 23.25 30.64 31.73
C LEU A 32 22.81 32.06 31.99
N GLU A 33 22.49 32.34 33.24
CA GLU A 33 22.24 33.68 33.78
C GLU A 33 23.40 34.14 34.64
N ARG A 34 23.73 35.41 34.52
CA ARG A 34 24.67 36.09 35.41
C ARG A 34 23.94 37.22 36.12
N LEU A 35 23.87 37.15 37.46
CA LEU A 35 23.19 38.16 38.29
C LEU A 35 21.76 38.46 37.82
N GLY A 36 21.02 37.45 37.33
CA GLY A 36 19.64 37.58 36.87
C GLY A 36 19.49 37.98 35.39
N GLY A 37 20.58 38.30 34.68
CA GLY A 37 20.55 38.60 33.24
C GLY A 37 21.03 37.44 32.40
N TYR A 38 20.44 37.24 31.21
CA TYR A 38 20.92 36.27 30.22
C TYR A 38 22.38 36.56 29.84
N LYS A 39 23.24 35.57 29.94
CA LYS A 39 24.64 35.67 29.53
C LYS A 39 24.90 34.97 28.21
N GLU A 40 24.66 33.68 28.19
CA GLU A 40 24.92 32.82 27.00
C GLU A 40 24.14 31.53 27.08
N THR A 41 24.02 30.84 25.94
CA THR A 41 23.45 29.50 25.84
C THR A 41 24.57 28.50 25.62
N TRP A 42 24.72 27.52 26.52
CA TRP A 42 25.70 26.46 26.39
C TRP A 42 25.19 25.34 25.49
N GLY A 43 25.94 25.07 24.42
CA GLY A 43 25.77 23.90 23.59
C GLY A 43 26.45 22.67 24.21
N VAL A 44 26.54 21.59 23.42
CA VAL A 44 27.16 20.31 23.80
C VAL A 44 28.63 20.50 24.18
N GLY A 45 29.06 19.88 25.25
CA GLY A 45 30.46 19.90 25.69
C GLY A 45 30.65 20.24 27.16
N ILE A 46 31.90 20.54 27.52
CA ILE A 46 32.31 20.90 28.89
C ILE A 46 32.30 22.42 29.00
N HIS A 47 31.59 22.92 29.99
CA HIS A 47 31.47 24.34 30.29
C HIS A 47 31.79 24.59 31.74
N PHE A 48 32.30 25.81 32.00
CA PHE A 48 32.65 26.26 33.32
C PHE A 48 31.78 27.46 33.72
N LYS A 49 31.13 27.34 34.90
CA LYS A 49 30.37 28.44 35.47
C LYS A 49 31.19 29.14 36.57
N ILE A 50 31.09 30.45 36.67
CA ILE A 50 31.69 31.19 37.78
C ILE A 50 30.83 30.97 39.02
N PRO A 51 31.39 30.41 40.11
CA PRO A 51 30.65 30.23 41.36
C PRO A 51 30.05 31.54 41.85
N ILE A 52 28.84 31.48 42.41
CA ILE A 52 28.09 32.63 42.98
C ILE A 52 27.49 33.55 41.91
N LEU A 53 28.23 33.86 40.84
CA LEU A 53 27.78 34.84 39.81
C LEU A 53 26.90 34.18 38.73
N ASP A 54 27.25 32.93 38.31
CA ASP A 54 26.60 32.24 37.20
C ASP A 54 25.63 31.18 37.71
N ARG A 55 24.40 31.19 37.15
CA ARG A 55 23.35 30.22 37.44
C ARG A 55 22.87 29.60 36.13
N VAL A 56 22.67 28.27 36.13
CA VAL A 56 21.93 27.59 35.03
C VAL A 56 20.43 27.83 35.29
N ALA A 57 19.80 28.68 34.49
CA ALA A 57 18.40 29.07 34.65
C ALA A 57 17.46 27.96 34.14
N LYS A 58 17.72 27.43 32.95
CA LYS A 58 16.87 26.42 32.33
C LYS A 58 17.71 25.42 31.56
N ARG A 59 17.30 24.17 31.60
CA ARG A 59 17.85 23.09 30.78
C ARG A 59 16.82 22.75 29.73
N VAL A 60 17.18 22.81 28.46
CA VAL A 60 16.28 22.66 27.32
C VAL A 60 16.70 21.43 26.51
N SER A 61 15.77 20.56 26.23
CA SER A 61 15.96 19.47 25.29
C SER A 61 15.69 19.95 23.87
N LEU A 62 16.64 19.74 22.97
CA LEU A 62 16.50 20.07 21.54
C LEU A 62 15.93 18.91 20.71
N LYS A 63 15.60 17.80 21.38
CA LYS A 63 14.94 16.67 20.74
C LYS A 63 13.50 17.03 20.42
N GLU A 64 12.95 16.37 19.42
CA GLU A 64 11.51 16.45 19.17
C GLU A 64 10.73 15.98 20.40
N GLN A 65 9.73 16.75 20.77
CA GLN A 65 8.84 16.49 21.88
C GLN A 65 7.42 16.32 21.37
N VAL A 66 6.66 15.50 22.07
CA VAL A 66 5.26 15.21 21.75
C VAL A 66 4.41 15.63 22.93
N VAL A 67 3.37 16.41 22.65
CA VAL A 67 2.37 16.79 23.65
C VAL A 67 1.01 16.39 23.13
N ASP A 68 0.28 15.65 23.96
CA ASP A 68 -1.10 15.23 23.75
C ASP A 68 -2.00 16.20 24.55
N PHE A 69 -2.89 16.89 23.86
CA PHE A 69 -3.81 17.84 24.50
C PHE A 69 -5.17 17.19 24.70
N GLU A 70 -5.83 17.60 25.79
CA GLU A 70 -7.17 17.13 26.10
C GLU A 70 -8.18 17.48 24.99
N PRO A 71 -9.29 16.69 24.86
CA PRO A 71 -10.31 16.94 23.87
C PRO A 71 -10.90 18.35 23.98
N GLN A 72 -10.87 19.08 22.86
CA GLN A 72 -11.41 20.43 22.75
C GLN A 72 -12.78 20.41 22.11
N ALA A 73 -13.75 21.08 22.76
CA ALA A 73 -15.08 21.27 22.18
C ALA A 73 -15.02 22.32 21.05
N VAL A 74 -15.43 21.91 19.85
CA VAL A 74 -15.51 22.77 18.66
C VAL A 74 -16.88 22.66 18.02
N ILE A 75 -17.27 23.70 17.27
CA ILE A 75 -18.56 23.76 16.57
C ILE A 75 -18.26 23.90 15.08
N THR A 76 -18.83 23.04 14.27
CA THR A 76 -18.74 23.06 12.81
C THR A 76 -19.65 24.12 12.19
N LYS A 77 -19.45 24.39 10.90
CA LYS A 77 -20.27 25.34 10.13
C LYS A 77 -21.76 24.99 10.11
N ASP A 78 -22.09 23.70 10.12
CA ASP A 78 -23.46 23.16 10.21
C ASP A 78 -23.98 23.04 11.65
N ASN A 79 -23.32 23.73 12.59
CA ASN A 79 -23.72 23.88 14.01
C ASN A 79 -23.73 22.55 14.81
N VAL A 80 -22.84 21.63 14.48
CA VAL A 80 -22.62 20.41 15.25
C VAL A 80 -21.46 20.60 16.22
N THR A 81 -21.71 20.39 17.52
CA THR A 81 -20.67 20.41 18.56
C THR A 81 -19.97 19.05 18.60
N MET A 82 -18.66 19.02 18.46
CA MET A 82 -17.85 17.79 18.55
C MET A 82 -16.64 17.99 19.46
N GLN A 83 -16.04 16.89 19.90
CA GLN A 83 -14.80 16.91 20.66
C GLN A 83 -13.67 16.38 19.79
N ILE A 84 -12.56 17.09 19.78
CA ILE A 84 -11.39 16.75 18.97
C ILE A 84 -10.14 16.77 19.82
N ASP A 85 -9.41 15.66 19.86
CA ASP A 85 -8.11 15.53 20.51
C ASP A 85 -7.02 15.87 19.50
N THR A 86 -5.98 16.55 19.98
CA THR A 86 -4.86 16.99 19.11
C THR A 86 -3.53 16.60 19.73
N VAL A 87 -2.65 16.04 18.92
CA VAL A 87 -1.25 15.74 19.28
C VAL A 87 -0.33 16.62 18.45
N ILE A 88 0.62 17.28 19.12
CA ILE A 88 1.59 18.17 18.49
C ILE A 88 3.00 17.64 18.67
N PHE A 89 3.73 17.57 17.56
CA PHE A 89 5.15 17.25 17.50
C PHE A 89 5.92 18.55 17.25
N PHE A 90 6.78 18.93 18.17
CA PHE A 90 7.56 20.15 18.07
C PHE A 90 8.98 19.95 18.58
N GLN A 91 9.86 20.83 18.16
CA GLN A 91 11.22 20.89 18.67
C GLN A 91 11.60 22.34 19.02
N ILE A 92 12.52 22.50 19.96
CA ILE A 92 13.01 23.78 20.35
C ILE A 92 14.22 24.13 19.48
N THR A 93 14.09 25.20 18.68
CA THR A 93 15.13 25.71 17.77
C THR A 93 15.97 26.79 18.42
N ASP A 94 15.36 27.67 19.19
CA ASP A 94 16.06 28.70 19.95
C ASP A 94 15.79 28.58 21.47
N PRO A 95 16.75 27.98 22.23
CA PRO A 95 16.61 27.83 23.68
C PRO A 95 16.42 29.13 24.43
N LYS A 96 17.00 30.27 23.96
CA LYS A 96 16.87 31.56 24.58
C LYS A 96 15.44 32.08 24.48
N GLN A 97 14.88 32.08 23.28
CA GLN A 97 13.49 32.49 23.05
C GLN A 97 12.50 31.58 23.79
N TYR A 98 12.77 30.26 23.82
CA TYR A 98 11.96 29.31 24.59
C TYR A 98 11.96 29.60 26.10
N ALA A 99 13.04 30.12 26.64
CA ALA A 99 13.12 30.41 28.07
C ALA A 99 12.52 31.74 28.47
N TYR A 100 12.63 32.77 27.63
CA TYR A 100 12.30 34.15 27.97
C TYR A 100 11.18 34.74 27.09
N GLY A 101 10.81 34.10 25.96
CA GLY A 101 9.81 34.62 25.06
C GLY A 101 8.37 34.44 25.56
N VAL A 102 8.12 33.40 26.36
CA VAL A 102 6.81 33.12 26.94
C VAL A 102 6.98 32.43 28.29
N GLU A 103 6.11 32.76 29.24
CA GLU A 103 6.20 32.22 30.61
C GLU A 103 5.97 30.70 30.66
N ASN A 104 4.91 30.23 30.02
CA ASN A 104 4.59 28.79 29.92
C ASN A 104 4.36 28.41 28.47
N PRO A 105 5.41 27.95 27.75
CA PRO A 105 5.31 27.59 26.33
C PRO A 105 4.26 26.53 26.02
N ILE A 106 4.13 25.50 26.86
CA ILE A 106 3.22 24.40 26.65
C ILE A 106 1.76 24.86 26.73
N ALA A 107 1.41 25.59 27.80
CA ALA A 107 0.07 26.13 27.94
C ALA A 107 -0.26 27.16 26.84
N ALA A 108 0.74 27.93 26.38
CA ALA A 108 0.55 28.86 25.26
C ALA A 108 0.25 28.10 23.94
N ILE A 109 0.97 27.02 23.64
CA ILE A 109 0.71 26.16 22.48
C ILE A 109 -0.67 25.52 22.59
N GLU A 110 -1.08 25.04 23.76
CA GLU A 110 -2.39 24.46 24.01
C GLU A 110 -3.53 25.42 23.67
N ASN A 111 -3.50 26.61 24.23
CA ASN A 111 -4.51 27.63 23.97
C ASN A 111 -4.54 28.10 22.52
N LEU A 112 -3.36 28.22 21.91
CA LEU A 112 -3.23 28.58 20.50
C LEU A 112 -3.80 27.45 19.61
N THR A 113 -3.53 26.20 19.96
CA THR A 113 -4.07 25.02 19.28
C THR A 113 -5.59 24.99 19.34
N ALA A 114 -6.15 25.19 20.54
CA ALA A 114 -7.60 25.19 20.75
C ALA A 114 -8.30 26.30 19.94
N THR A 115 -7.71 27.50 19.90
CA THR A 115 -8.28 28.63 19.13
C THR A 115 -8.14 28.43 17.63
N THR A 116 -6.99 27.94 17.17
CA THR A 116 -6.73 27.67 15.76
C THR A 116 -7.63 26.53 15.26
N LEU A 117 -7.76 25.45 16.03
CA LEU A 117 -8.66 24.33 15.72
C LEU A 117 -10.10 24.82 15.59
N ARG A 118 -10.58 25.63 16.54
CA ARG A 118 -11.94 26.18 16.50
C ARG A 118 -12.20 27.00 15.24
N ASN A 119 -11.24 27.82 14.84
CA ASN A 119 -11.35 28.63 13.63
C ASN A 119 -11.42 27.76 12.37
N ILE A 120 -10.51 26.77 12.23
CA ILE A 120 -10.46 25.89 11.05
C ILE A 120 -11.71 25.01 10.96
N ILE A 121 -12.18 24.45 12.08
CA ILE A 121 -13.36 23.58 12.10
C ILE A 121 -14.66 24.38 11.90
N GLY A 122 -14.72 25.62 12.40
CA GLY A 122 -15.86 26.51 12.21
C GLY A 122 -16.16 26.86 10.75
N ASP A 123 -15.17 26.72 9.86
CA ASP A 123 -15.33 26.93 8.41
C ASP A 123 -15.75 25.65 7.66
N LEU A 124 -15.71 24.48 8.33
CA LEU A 124 -15.96 23.16 7.73
C LEU A 124 -17.29 22.56 8.20
N GLU A 125 -17.94 21.83 7.31
CA GLU A 125 -19.07 20.96 7.66
C GLU A 125 -18.60 19.68 8.36
N LEU A 126 -19.50 18.99 9.05
CA LEU A 126 -19.21 17.75 9.76
C LEU A 126 -18.53 16.70 8.88
N ASP A 127 -19.10 16.42 7.71
CA ASP A 127 -18.57 15.43 6.77
C ASP A 127 -17.17 15.82 6.27
N GLN A 128 -16.94 17.10 6.02
CA GLN A 128 -15.63 17.61 5.63
C GLN A 128 -14.61 17.46 6.75
N THR A 129 -15.01 17.73 8.00
CA THR A 129 -14.14 17.56 9.17
C THR A 129 -13.69 16.12 9.36
N LEU A 130 -14.58 15.15 9.11
CA LEU A 130 -14.27 13.72 9.24
C LEU A 130 -13.37 13.20 8.10
N THR A 131 -13.54 13.74 6.88
CA THR A 131 -12.86 13.24 5.68
C THR A 131 -11.56 13.99 5.34
N SER A 132 -11.42 15.26 5.77
CA SER A 132 -10.30 16.14 5.36
C SER A 132 -9.24 16.33 6.44
N ARG A 133 -8.96 15.31 7.25
CA ARG A 133 -8.00 15.39 8.37
C ARG A 133 -6.63 15.92 7.95
N GLU A 134 -6.10 15.47 6.81
CA GLU A 134 -4.79 15.89 6.31
C GLU A 134 -4.74 17.40 5.99
N THR A 135 -5.82 17.94 5.42
CA THR A 135 -5.95 19.37 5.15
C THR A 135 -5.99 20.18 6.42
N ILE A 136 -6.73 19.70 7.44
CA ILE A 136 -6.81 20.36 8.76
C ILE A 136 -5.45 20.33 9.44
N ASN A 137 -4.78 19.17 9.50
CA ASN A 137 -3.45 18.99 10.07
C ASN A 137 -2.44 19.97 9.43
N THR A 138 -2.46 20.10 8.10
CA THR A 138 -1.58 20.99 7.36
C THR A 138 -1.84 22.46 7.68
N LYS A 139 -3.11 22.89 7.71
CA LYS A 139 -3.50 24.27 8.06
C LYS A 139 -3.14 24.59 9.51
N MET A 140 -3.41 23.67 10.43
CA MET A 140 -3.04 23.83 11.84
C MET A 140 -1.53 23.97 12.00
N ARG A 141 -0.75 23.07 11.40
CA ARG A 141 0.71 23.13 11.45
C ARG A 141 1.23 24.48 10.95
N ALA A 142 0.74 24.95 9.80
CA ALA A 142 1.18 26.22 9.22
C ALA A 142 0.87 27.42 10.13
N SER A 143 -0.33 27.45 10.72
CA SER A 143 -0.73 28.55 11.63
C SER A 143 0.03 28.50 12.94
N LEU A 144 0.24 27.33 13.51
CA LEU A 144 0.95 27.14 14.77
C LEU A 144 2.44 27.43 14.61
N ASP A 145 3.09 26.97 13.53
CA ASP A 145 4.52 27.19 13.25
C ASP A 145 4.85 28.70 13.21
N VAL A 146 4.06 29.48 12.49
CA VAL A 146 4.22 30.94 12.40
C VAL A 146 4.04 31.60 13.78
N ALA A 147 3.07 31.17 14.56
CA ALA A 147 2.78 31.78 15.86
C ALA A 147 3.76 31.38 16.96
N THR A 148 4.41 30.20 16.84
CA THR A 148 5.38 29.72 17.85
C THR A 148 6.84 30.07 17.54
N ASP A 149 7.12 30.51 16.31
CA ASP A 149 8.47 30.93 15.89
C ASP A 149 9.11 32.00 16.82
N PRO A 150 8.38 33.06 17.27
CA PRO A 150 8.92 34.03 18.23
C PRO A 150 9.30 33.43 19.58
N TRP A 151 8.78 32.25 19.92
CA TRP A 151 9.10 31.51 21.14
C TRP A 151 10.24 30.52 20.97
N GLY A 152 10.86 30.48 19.77
CA GLY A 152 11.93 29.56 19.44
C GLY A 152 11.46 28.09 19.38
N ILE A 153 10.20 27.87 19.03
CA ILE A 153 9.57 26.55 18.91
C ILE A 153 9.17 26.35 17.46
N LYS A 154 9.59 25.24 16.89
CA LYS A 154 9.20 24.80 15.56
C LYS A 154 8.20 23.65 15.65
N VAL A 155 7.03 23.83 15.07
CA VAL A 155 6.01 22.79 14.98
C VAL A 155 6.26 21.94 13.74
N ASN A 156 6.69 20.70 13.94
CA ASN A 156 7.00 19.79 12.86
C ASN A 156 5.73 19.16 12.28
N ARG A 157 4.82 18.71 13.16
CA ARG A 157 3.61 18.02 12.77
C ARG A 157 2.50 18.23 13.80
N VAL A 158 1.27 18.29 13.31
CA VAL A 158 0.04 18.31 14.10
C VAL A 158 -0.84 17.19 13.63
N GLU A 159 -1.41 16.42 14.53
CA GLU A 159 -2.30 15.30 14.22
C GLU A 159 -3.60 15.39 15.02
N LEU A 160 -4.72 15.26 14.32
CA LEU A 160 -6.02 15.04 14.96
C LEU A 160 -6.14 13.55 15.33
N LYS A 161 -6.21 13.26 16.62
CA LYS A 161 -6.26 11.89 17.16
C LYS A 161 -7.67 11.31 17.04
N ASN A 162 -8.62 11.88 17.75
CA ASN A 162 -10.02 11.47 17.71
C ASN A 162 -10.90 12.66 17.31
N ILE A 163 -11.95 12.38 16.54
CA ILE A 163 -13.02 13.32 16.24
C ILE A 163 -14.30 12.65 16.67
N ILE A 164 -14.91 13.14 17.74
CA ILE A 164 -16.06 12.51 18.40
C ILE A 164 -17.27 13.43 18.24
N PRO A 165 -18.18 13.13 17.30
CA PRO A 165 -19.45 13.83 17.19
C PRO A 165 -20.40 13.44 18.33
N PRO A 166 -21.50 14.18 18.57
CA PRO A 166 -22.54 13.79 19.52
C PRO A 166 -23.13 12.41 19.22
N ALA A 167 -23.45 11.64 20.25
CA ALA A 167 -23.94 10.27 20.13
C ALA A 167 -25.15 10.14 19.18
N ALA A 168 -26.10 11.08 19.24
CA ALA A 168 -27.26 11.07 18.36
C ALA A 168 -26.92 11.18 16.86
N ILE A 169 -25.86 11.92 16.52
CA ILE A 169 -25.38 12.07 15.14
C ILE A 169 -24.59 10.83 14.75
N GLN A 170 -23.77 10.29 15.64
CA GLN A 170 -23.03 9.06 15.43
C GLN A 170 -23.99 7.89 15.12
N ASP A 171 -25.06 7.71 15.91
CA ASP A 171 -26.09 6.70 15.68
C ASP A 171 -26.80 6.88 14.33
N ALA A 172 -27.10 8.13 13.95
CA ALA A 172 -27.74 8.42 12.67
C ALA A 172 -26.79 8.10 11.49
N MET A 173 -25.52 8.47 11.59
CA MET A 173 -24.49 8.16 10.58
C MET A 173 -24.27 6.64 10.46
N GLU A 174 -24.21 5.90 11.58
CA GLU A 174 -24.09 4.44 11.54
C GLU A 174 -25.26 3.80 10.79
N LYS A 175 -26.50 4.21 11.08
CA LYS A 175 -27.69 3.71 10.38
C LYS A 175 -27.65 4.04 8.90
N GLN A 176 -27.28 5.26 8.55
CA GLN A 176 -27.15 5.68 7.13
C GLN A 176 -26.06 4.88 6.41
N MET A 177 -24.89 4.72 7.01
CA MET A 177 -23.79 3.94 6.45
C MET A 177 -24.15 2.47 6.28
N LYS A 178 -24.89 1.89 7.24
CA LYS A 178 -25.37 0.51 7.14
C LYS A 178 -26.33 0.35 5.97
N ALA A 179 -27.33 1.23 5.85
CA ALA A 179 -28.29 1.20 4.75
C ALA A 179 -27.60 1.37 3.38
N GLU A 180 -26.63 2.27 3.28
CA GLU A 180 -25.87 2.47 2.05
C GLU A 180 -25.00 1.25 1.68
N ARG A 181 -24.38 0.60 2.67
CA ARG A 181 -23.64 -0.66 2.45
C ARG A 181 -24.55 -1.78 1.98
N GLU A 182 -25.71 -1.96 2.62
CA GLU A 182 -26.71 -2.96 2.23
C GLU A 182 -27.23 -2.70 0.79
N ARG A 183 -27.48 -1.44 0.44
CA ARG A 183 -27.85 -1.06 -0.93
C ARG A 183 -26.75 -1.39 -1.94
N ARG A 184 -25.51 -1.05 -1.66
CA ARG A 184 -24.37 -1.36 -2.56
C ARG A 184 -24.15 -2.87 -2.66
N GLU A 185 -24.26 -3.61 -1.56
CA GLU A 185 -24.16 -5.08 -1.58
C GLU A 185 -25.23 -5.70 -2.48
N ALA A 186 -26.49 -5.26 -2.37
CA ALA A 186 -27.58 -5.75 -3.20
C ALA A 186 -27.33 -5.47 -4.71
N ILE A 187 -26.85 -4.27 -5.04
CA ILE A 187 -26.52 -3.91 -6.43
C ILE A 187 -25.38 -4.79 -6.95
N LEU A 188 -24.27 -4.89 -6.22
CA LEU A 188 -23.11 -5.69 -6.63
C LEU A 188 -23.46 -7.18 -6.77
N ARG A 189 -24.32 -7.70 -5.90
CA ARG A 189 -24.81 -9.07 -5.99
C ARG A 189 -25.62 -9.28 -7.26
N ALA A 190 -26.59 -8.40 -7.54
CA ALA A 190 -27.40 -8.48 -8.76
C ALA A 190 -26.58 -8.34 -10.05
N GLU A 191 -25.60 -7.43 -10.07
CA GLU A 191 -24.66 -7.30 -11.17
C GLU A 191 -23.78 -8.55 -11.36
N GLY A 192 -23.32 -9.13 -10.26
CA GLY A 192 -22.53 -10.36 -10.25
C GLY A 192 -23.33 -11.54 -10.79
N GLU A 193 -24.56 -11.73 -10.34
CA GLU A 193 -25.48 -12.77 -10.83
C GLU A 193 -25.78 -12.61 -12.32
N LYS A 194 -26.09 -11.38 -12.75
CA LYS A 194 -26.30 -11.08 -14.17
C LYS A 194 -25.07 -11.43 -15.01
N LYS A 195 -23.88 -10.99 -14.58
CA LYS A 195 -22.64 -11.24 -15.30
C LYS A 195 -22.30 -12.73 -15.33
N SER A 196 -22.50 -13.43 -14.22
CA SER A 196 -22.33 -14.90 -14.14
C SER A 196 -23.25 -15.63 -15.10
N THR A 197 -24.55 -15.28 -15.14
CA THR A 197 -25.52 -15.88 -16.05
C THR A 197 -25.16 -15.66 -17.51
N ILE A 198 -24.72 -14.45 -17.86
CA ILE A 198 -24.26 -14.14 -19.23
C ILE A 198 -23.05 -14.99 -19.62
N LEU A 199 -22.04 -15.06 -18.75
CA LEU A 199 -20.81 -15.83 -19.01
C LEU A 199 -21.09 -17.32 -19.15
N VAL A 200 -21.99 -17.88 -18.33
CA VAL A 200 -22.41 -19.29 -18.44
C VAL A 200 -23.15 -19.54 -19.76
N ALA A 201 -24.05 -18.63 -20.15
CA ALA A 201 -24.77 -18.74 -21.42
C ALA A 201 -23.84 -18.63 -22.64
N GLU A 202 -22.86 -17.73 -22.60
CA GLU A 202 -21.83 -17.57 -23.62
C GLU A 202 -20.94 -18.82 -23.71
N GLY A 203 -20.50 -19.36 -22.59
CA GLY A 203 -19.70 -20.59 -22.52
C GLY A 203 -20.45 -21.82 -23.07
N ASN A 204 -21.73 -21.95 -22.73
CA ASN A 204 -22.58 -23.03 -23.27
C ASN A 204 -22.78 -22.89 -24.80
N LYS A 205 -22.97 -21.67 -25.28
CA LYS A 205 -23.09 -21.41 -26.73
C LYS A 205 -21.78 -21.74 -27.44
N GLU A 206 -20.64 -21.33 -26.91
CA GLU A 206 -19.33 -21.61 -27.52
C GLU A 206 -19.03 -23.12 -27.51
N SER A 207 -19.32 -23.82 -26.40
CA SER A 207 -19.21 -25.28 -26.35
C SER A 207 -20.07 -25.98 -27.41
N ALA A 208 -21.34 -25.58 -27.55
CA ALA A 208 -22.23 -26.17 -28.55
C ALA A 208 -21.76 -25.94 -30.02
N ILE A 209 -21.15 -24.76 -30.27
CA ILE A 209 -20.57 -24.48 -31.60
C ILE A 209 -19.37 -25.40 -31.87
N LEU A 210 -18.45 -25.49 -30.88
CA LEU A 210 -17.27 -26.35 -30.98
C LEU A 210 -17.62 -27.82 -31.15
N ASP A 211 -18.63 -28.32 -30.45
CA ASP A 211 -19.13 -29.70 -30.56
C ASP A 211 -19.69 -29.93 -31.96
N ALA A 212 -20.51 -29.02 -32.50
CA ALA A 212 -21.05 -29.13 -33.86
C ALA A 212 -19.97 -29.06 -34.94
N GLU A 213 -18.94 -28.22 -34.76
CA GLU A 213 -17.79 -28.16 -35.66
C GLU A 213 -16.96 -29.44 -35.61
N ALA A 214 -16.75 -30.01 -34.43
CA ALA A 214 -16.06 -31.31 -34.26
C ALA A 214 -16.80 -32.45 -34.90
N GLU A 215 -18.14 -32.52 -34.74
CA GLU A 215 -18.98 -33.54 -35.44
C GLU A 215 -18.90 -33.39 -36.95
N LYS A 216 -18.99 -32.17 -37.46
CA LYS A 216 -18.85 -31.89 -38.91
C LYS A 216 -17.49 -32.35 -39.43
N GLN A 217 -16.41 -32.02 -38.77
CA GLN A 217 -15.07 -32.43 -39.17
C GLN A 217 -14.90 -33.95 -39.09
N ALA A 218 -15.41 -34.59 -38.05
CA ALA A 218 -15.38 -36.03 -37.92
C ALA A 218 -16.15 -36.72 -39.05
N ALA A 219 -17.32 -36.19 -39.44
CA ALA A 219 -18.10 -36.72 -40.56
C ALA A 219 -17.38 -36.58 -41.92
N ILE A 220 -16.73 -35.42 -42.16
CA ILE A 220 -15.94 -35.19 -43.38
C ILE A 220 -14.77 -36.16 -43.44
N LEU A 221 -14.01 -36.30 -42.36
CA LEU A 221 -12.85 -37.22 -42.31
C LEU A 221 -13.26 -38.67 -42.49
N ARG A 222 -14.41 -39.11 -41.93
CA ARG A 222 -14.94 -40.46 -42.16
C ARG A 222 -15.33 -40.69 -43.62
N ALA A 223 -16.00 -39.71 -44.25
CA ALA A 223 -16.37 -39.80 -45.65
C ALA A 223 -15.15 -39.82 -46.59
N GLU A 224 -14.13 -39.04 -46.30
CA GLU A 224 -12.86 -39.04 -47.03
C GLU A 224 -12.11 -40.38 -46.89
N ALA A 225 -12.03 -40.90 -45.66
CA ALA A 225 -11.41 -42.19 -45.40
C ALA A 225 -12.14 -43.35 -46.10
N GLU A 226 -13.47 -43.31 -46.12
CA GLU A 226 -14.28 -44.32 -46.84
C GLU A 226 -14.12 -44.23 -48.36
N LYS A 227 -14.07 -43.00 -48.90
CA LYS A 227 -13.74 -42.79 -50.33
C LYS A 227 -12.34 -43.30 -50.66
N GLU A 228 -11.34 -42.99 -49.87
CA GLU A 228 -9.97 -43.48 -50.11
C GLU A 228 -9.83 -44.94 -49.98
N LYS A 229 -10.55 -45.58 -49.04
CA LYS A 229 -10.65 -47.07 -48.92
C LYS A 229 -11.24 -47.71 -50.18
N MET A 230 -12.39 -47.20 -50.68
CA MET A 230 -13.01 -47.71 -51.89
C MET A 230 -12.11 -47.55 -53.12
N ILE A 231 -11.40 -46.44 -53.25
CA ILE A 231 -10.46 -46.26 -54.37
C ILE A 231 -9.31 -47.28 -54.28
N ARG A 232 -8.71 -47.47 -53.11
CA ARG A 232 -7.61 -48.41 -52.90
C ARG A 232 -8.05 -49.85 -53.07
N GLU A 233 -9.29 -50.24 -52.68
CA GLU A 233 -9.87 -51.53 -52.92
C GLU A 233 -10.08 -51.74 -54.42
N ALA A 234 -10.65 -50.78 -55.14
CA ALA A 234 -10.84 -50.87 -56.61
C ALA A 234 -9.52 -50.94 -57.39
N GLU A 235 -8.53 -50.15 -56.98
CA GLU A 235 -7.17 -50.20 -57.57
C GLU A 235 -6.51 -51.56 -57.33
N GLY A 236 -6.63 -52.08 -56.09
CA GLY A 236 -6.13 -53.41 -55.73
C GLY A 236 -6.80 -54.54 -56.54
N GLU A 237 -8.12 -54.48 -56.72
CA GLU A 237 -8.86 -55.44 -57.54
C GLU A 237 -8.45 -55.36 -59.04
N ALA A 238 -8.32 -54.15 -59.57
CA ALA A 238 -7.89 -53.93 -60.95
C ALA A 238 -6.48 -54.50 -61.20
N GLU A 239 -5.53 -54.20 -60.23
CA GLU A 239 -4.15 -54.72 -60.31
C GLU A 239 -4.12 -56.29 -60.21
N ALA A 240 -4.93 -56.87 -59.33
CA ALA A 240 -5.05 -58.29 -59.18
C ALA A 240 -5.58 -58.93 -60.47
N ILE A 241 -6.63 -58.38 -61.08
CA ILE A 241 -7.16 -58.86 -62.37
C ILE A 241 -6.10 -58.73 -63.47
N LEU A 242 -5.41 -57.64 -63.57
CA LEU A 242 -4.31 -57.45 -64.54
C LEU A 242 -3.21 -58.50 -64.38
N LYS A 243 -2.76 -58.77 -63.16
CA LYS A 243 -1.75 -59.80 -62.87
C LYS A 243 -2.21 -61.20 -63.23
N VAL A 244 -3.47 -61.53 -62.92
CA VAL A 244 -4.07 -62.82 -63.29
C VAL A 244 -4.15 -62.96 -64.82
N GLN A 245 -4.56 -61.90 -65.53
CA GLN A 245 -4.64 -61.94 -66.99
C GLN A 245 -3.26 -62.00 -67.66
N GLN A 246 -2.25 -61.32 -67.11
CA GLN A 246 -0.85 -61.40 -67.52
C GLN A 246 -0.31 -62.81 -67.30
N ALA A 247 -0.51 -63.41 -66.14
CA ALA A 247 -0.12 -64.82 -65.86
C ALA A 247 -0.78 -65.81 -66.77
N ASN A 248 -2.06 -65.60 -67.07
CA ASN A 248 -2.80 -66.47 -68.05
C ASN A 248 -2.25 -66.33 -69.47
N ALA A 249 -1.95 -65.06 -69.91
CA ALA A 249 -1.37 -64.83 -71.25
C ALA A 249 0.05 -65.40 -71.37
N ASP A 250 0.86 -65.28 -70.32
CA ASP A 250 2.21 -65.86 -70.27
C ASP A 250 2.10 -67.43 -70.26
N GLY A 251 1.16 -67.96 -69.50
CA GLY A 251 0.85 -69.44 -69.55
C GLY A 251 0.48 -69.91 -70.92
N ILE A 252 -0.36 -69.18 -71.65
CA ILE A 252 -0.73 -69.50 -73.04
C ILE A 252 0.48 -69.36 -73.99
N ARG A 253 1.35 -68.34 -73.79
CA ARG A 253 2.61 -68.18 -74.54
C ARG A 253 3.54 -69.43 -74.37
N PHE A 254 3.78 -69.80 -73.13
CA PHE A 254 4.61 -70.96 -72.80
C PHE A 254 4.05 -72.21 -73.35
N LEU A 255 2.72 -72.46 -73.40
CA LEU A 255 2.10 -73.57 -74.03
C LEU A 255 2.27 -73.57 -75.55
N LYS A 256 2.22 -72.40 -76.18
CA LYS A 256 2.47 -72.23 -77.63
C LYS A 256 3.91 -72.44 -77.99
N GLU A 257 4.86 -72.03 -77.22
CA GLU A 257 6.34 -72.19 -77.42
C GLU A 257 6.76 -73.66 -77.17
N ALA A 258 6.10 -74.36 -76.26
CA ALA A 258 6.36 -75.80 -75.99
C ALA A 258 5.80 -76.76 -77.01
N GLY A 259 5.15 -76.30 -78.09
CA GLY A 259 4.63 -77.21 -79.19
C GLY A 259 3.52 -78.20 -78.74
N ALA A 260 2.65 -77.71 -77.85
CA ALA A 260 1.61 -78.52 -77.24
C ALA A 260 0.64 -79.12 -78.31
N ASP A 261 0.56 -80.44 -78.34
CA ASP A 261 -0.37 -81.26 -79.18
C ASP A 261 -1.84 -81.00 -78.79
N GLU A 262 -2.76 -81.26 -79.69
CA GLU A 262 -4.20 -81.12 -79.60
C GLU A 262 -4.80 -81.77 -78.32
N ALA A 263 -4.13 -82.75 -77.73
CA ALA A 263 -4.50 -83.44 -76.49
C ALA A 263 -4.29 -82.55 -75.22
N VAL A 264 -3.27 -81.68 -75.22
CA VAL A 264 -2.98 -80.78 -74.11
C VAL A 264 -3.92 -79.57 -74.11
N LEU A 265 -4.35 -79.11 -75.29
CA LEU A 265 -5.34 -78.02 -75.44
C LEU A 265 -6.74 -78.48 -74.99
N THR A 266 -7.10 -79.74 -75.24
CA THR A 266 -8.38 -80.32 -74.77
C THR A 266 -8.40 -80.51 -73.26
N MET A 267 -7.29 -80.89 -72.62
CA MET A 267 -7.19 -81.05 -71.18
C MET A 267 -7.31 -79.67 -70.45
N LYS A 268 -6.75 -78.63 -71.02
CA LYS A 268 -6.86 -77.30 -70.45
C LYS A 268 -8.22 -76.60 -70.67
N SER A 269 -8.94 -77.05 -71.73
CA SER A 269 -10.32 -76.59 -71.92
C SER A 269 -11.28 -77.21 -70.90
N LEU A 270 -10.95 -78.39 -70.36
CA LEU A 270 -11.68 -79.04 -69.27
C LEU A 270 -11.37 -78.48 -67.87
N GLU A 271 -10.20 -77.85 -67.66
CA GLU A 271 -9.84 -77.14 -66.41
C GLU A 271 -10.49 -75.75 -66.31
N ALA A 272 -10.99 -75.19 -67.38
CA ALA A 272 -11.62 -73.86 -67.46
C ALA A 272 -13.16 -73.91 -67.25
N PHE A 273 -13.73 -75.10 -67.06
CA PHE A 273 -15.12 -75.30 -66.68
C PHE A 273 -15.25 -75.73 -65.21
#